data_7fc7453a8eb9c358dd268fdbebd42475
#
_entry.id   7fc7453a8eb9c358dd268fdbebd42475
#
_cell.length_a   1.000
_cell.length_b   1.000
_cell.length_c   1.000
_cell.angle_alpha   90.00
_cell.angle_beta   90.00
_cell.angle_gamma   90.00
#
_symmetry.space_group_name_H-M   'P 1'
#
loop_
_entity.id
_entity.type
_entity.pdbx_description
1 polymer ?
#
loop_
_entity_poly.entity_id
_entity_poly.type
_entity_poly.pdbx_seq_one_letter_code
_entity_poly.pdbx_strand_id
1 'polypeptide(L)'
;MQFKETKTDHMTMKLIGSATSPYVRKVRIVMAEKKLDYQFVLEDVWAPATTMPDSNPLGKVPCLVMEGGEGVFDSRVIVEYLDTLSPVGKLIPSQGRERAEVKTWEALADGLIDAAILARLEATWAGRNEAQRSQAWIDRQLGKINAALKSMSTGLQEKPFCSGIHFSLSDVAVGCALSYLDLRFAQIGWRERHSNLARLQDKLMQRSSFIETKPV
;
A
#
# COMPACT_ATOMS: atom_id res chain seq x y z
N MET A 1 -12.36 -44.17 26.61
CA MET A 1 -11.78 -42.87 27.00
C MET A 1 -11.56 -42.09 25.70
N GLN A 2 -12.54 -41.25 25.31
CA GLN A 2 -12.46 -40.46 24.08
C GLN A 2 -11.69 -39.19 24.40
N PHE A 3 -10.54 -39.03 23.77
CA PHE A 3 -9.82 -37.74 23.76
C PHE A 3 -10.65 -36.76 22.92
N LYS A 4 -11.26 -35.76 23.56
CA LYS A 4 -11.75 -34.58 22.89
C LYS A 4 -10.53 -33.82 22.40
N GLU A 5 -10.32 -33.79 21.07
CA GLU A 5 -9.47 -32.78 20.44
C GLU A 5 -10.07 -31.41 20.73
N THR A 6 -9.43 -30.70 21.64
CA THR A 6 -9.63 -29.24 21.78
C THR A 6 -9.09 -28.62 20.52
N LYS A 7 -9.97 -28.20 19.59
CA LYS A 7 -9.64 -27.22 18.56
C LYS A 7 -9.08 -26.00 19.30
N THR A 8 -7.79 -25.85 19.29
CA THR A 8 -7.12 -24.56 19.56
C THR A 8 -7.65 -23.62 18.49
N ASP A 9 -8.50 -22.71 18.89
CA ASP A 9 -8.93 -21.57 18.10
C ASP A 9 -7.64 -20.73 17.89
N HIS A 10 -6.88 -21.04 16.84
CA HIS A 10 -5.77 -20.18 16.42
C HIS A 10 -6.41 -18.86 16.00
N MET A 11 -6.34 -17.87 16.90
CA MET A 11 -6.79 -16.53 16.58
C MET A 11 -5.96 -16.03 15.39
N THR A 12 -6.61 -16.00 14.25
CA THR A 12 -6.00 -15.59 12.98
C THR A 12 -5.82 -14.07 12.99
N MET A 13 -4.67 -13.56 12.54
CA MET A 13 -4.46 -12.13 12.34
C MET A 13 -5.61 -11.51 11.56
N LYS A 14 -6.03 -10.29 11.94
CA LYS A 14 -7.09 -9.53 11.24
C LYS A 14 -6.50 -8.29 10.63
N LEU A 15 -6.71 -8.11 9.32
CA LEU A 15 -6.35 -6.88 8.63
C LEU A 15 -7.59 -6.01 8.46
N ILE A 16 -7.66 -4.89 9.19
CA ILE A 16 -8.73 -3.91 9.05
C ILE A 16 -8.34 -2.94 7.94
N GLY A 17 -9.24 -2.76 6.97
CA GLY A 17 -8.94 -1.94 5.81
C GLY A 17 -10.10 -1.68 4.88
N SER A 18 -9.89 -0.82 3.89
CA SER A 18 -10.82 -0.59 2.78
C SER A 18 -10.26 -1.15 1.47
N ALA A 19 -11.16 -1.60 0.58
CA ALA A 19 -10.77 -2.22 -0.70
C ALA A 19 -10.05 -1.27 -1.66
N THR A 20 -10.29 0.04 -1.53
CA THR A 20 -9.71 1.08 -2.39
C THR A 20 -8.43 1.71 -1.85
N SER A 21 -8.05 1.43 -0.59
CA SER A 21 -6.85 2.01 0.01
C SER A 21 -5.57 1.40 -0.59
N PRO A 22 -4.66 2.20 -1.15
CA PRO A 22 -3.39 1.72 -1.68
C PRO A 22 -2.47 1.17 -0.58
N TYR A 23 -2.55 1.70 0.63
CA TYR A 23 -1.78 1.22 1.77
C TYR A 23 -2.28 -0.14 2.28
N VAL A 24 -3.59 -0.35 2.29
CA VAL A 24 -4.20 -1.66 2.59
C VAL A 24 -3.78 -2.67 1.54
N ARG A 25 -3.83 -2.28 0.27
CA ARG A 25 -3.41 -3.14 -0.83
C ARG A 25 -1.95 -3.56 -0.71
N LYS A 26 -1.04 -2.63 -0.34
CA LYS A 26 0.37 -2.94 -0.08
C LYS A 26 0.53 -4.08 0.94
N VAL A 27 -0.19 -4.01 2.06
CA VAL A 27 -0.18 -5.04 3.09
C VAL A 27 -0.74 -6.36 2.56
N ARG A 28 -1.88 -6.34 1.86
CA ARG A 28 -2.50 -7.54 1.28
C ARG A 28 -1.60 -8.24 0.28
N ILE A 29 -0.89 -7.49 -0.58
CA ILE A 29 0.08 -8.06 -1.52
C ILE A 29 1.22 -8.74 -0.75
N VAL A 30 1.78 -8.08 0.27
CA VAL A 30 2.85 -8.68 1.09
C VAL A 30 2.37 -9.95 1.77
N MET A 31 1.17 -9.98 2.34
CA MET A 31 0.58 -11.20 2.93
C MET A 31 0.47 -12.33 1.91
N ALA A 32 -0.03 -12.04 0.70
CA ALA A 32 -0.14 -13.03 -0.37
C ALA A 32 1.23 -13.56 -0.84
N GLU A 33 2.23 -12.68 -1.02
CA GLU A 33 3.60 -13.08 -1.38
C GLU A 33 4.28 -13.93 -0.29
N LYS A 34 3.95 -13.68 0.97
CA LYS A 34 4.44 -14.43 2.13
C LYS A 34 3.60 -15.66 2.45
N LYS A 35 2.48 -15.88 1.74
CA LYS A 35 1.51 -16.96 1.98
C LYS A 35 1.01 -16.98 3.43
N LEU A 36 0.70 -15.81 3.97
CA LEU A 36 0.18 -15.64 5.33
C LEU A 36 -1.35 -15.60 5.30
N ASP A 37 -1.97 -16.41 6.14
CA ASP A 37 -3.42 -16.42 6.33
C ASP A 37 -3.86 -15.27 7.26
N TYR A 38 -4.96 -14.62 6.92
CA TYR A 38 -5.54 -13.53 7.71
C TYR A 38 -7.03 -13.39 7.41
N GLN A 39 -7.75 -12.81 8.33
CA GLN A 39 -9.12 -12.34 8.12
C GLN A 39 -9.09 -10.90 7.62
N PHE A 40 -9.69 -10.62 6.45
CA PHE A 40 -9.85 -9.25 5.98
C PHE A 40 -11.17 -8.68 6.52
N VAL A 41 -11.08 -7.58 7.28
CA VAL A 41 -12.21 -6.87 7.87
C VAL A 41 -12.37 -5.53 7.14
N LEU A 42 -13.48 -5.39 6.42
CA LEU A 42 -13.79 -4.13 5.74
C LEU A 42 -14.23 -3.09 6.77
N GLU A 43 -13.64 -1.90 6.67
CA GLU A 43 -13.95 -0.76 7.54
C GLU A 43 -14.01 0.52 6.70
N ASP A 44 -15.10 1.29 6.93
CA ASP A 44 -15.23 2.65 6.41
C ASP A 44 -14.87 3.67 7.51
N VAL A 45 -13.64 4.15 7.46
CA VAL A 45 -13.13 5.13 8.44
C VAL A 45 -13.81 6.51 8.37
N TRP A 46 -14.64 6.74 7.36
CA TRP A 46 -15.42 7.98 7.20
C TRP A 46 -16.83 7.86 7.78
N ALA A 47 -17.27 6.65 8.09
CA ALA A 47 -18.58 6.42 8.68
C ALA A 47 -18.64 6.98 10.12
N PRO A 48 -19.74 7.64 10.53
CA PRO A 48 -19.89 8.18 11.89
C PRO A 48 -19.77 7.09 12.98
N ALA A 49 -20.11 5.84 12.65
CA ALA A 49 -20.09 4.70 13.56
C ALA A 49 -18.81 3.86 13.44
N THR A 50 -17.74 4.39 12.84
CA THR A 50 -16.47 3.64 12.71
C THR A 50 -15.90 3.29 14.08
N THR A 51 -15.46 2.04 14.23
CA THR A 51 -14.75 1.53 15.41
C THR A 51 -13.23 1.54 15.23
N MET A 52 -12.75 2.09 14.12
CA MET A 52 -11.32 2.11 13.79
C MET A 52 -10.43 2.69 14.89
N PRO A 53 -10.83 3.75 15.64
CA PRO A 53 -10.04 4.29 16.73
C PRO A 53 -9.74 3.32 17.87
N ASP A 54 -10.54 2.27 18.06
CA ASP A 54 -10.32 1.24 19.07
C ASP A 54 -9.08 0.37 18.78
N SER A 55 -8.75 0.23 17.47
CA SER A 55 -7.58 -0.54 17.01
C SER A 55 -6.42 0.34 16.57
N ASN A 56 -6.71 1.51 16.02
CA ASN A 56 -5.72 2.52 15.61
C ASN A 56 -6.23 3.92 16.00
N PRO A 57 -5.64 4.56 17.04
CA PRO A 57 -6.11 5.85 17.54
C PRO A 57 -6.06 6.99 16.50
N LEU A 58 -5.32 6.79 15.38
CA LEU A 58 -5.29 7.76 14.27
C LEU A 58 -6.52 7.64 13.35
N GLY A 59 -7.42 6.66 13.58
CA GLY A 59 -8.59 6.44 12.75
C GLY A 59 -8.25 6.11 11.29
N LYS A 60 -7.11 5.48 11.02
CA LYS A 60 -6.60 5.19 9.66
C LYS A 60 -6.44 3.71 9.40
N VAL A 61 -6.66 3.32 8.16
CA VAL A 61 -6.36 1.99 7.63
C VAL A 61 -5.07 2.03 6.80
N PRO A 62 -4.29 0.91 6.75
CA PRO A 62 -4.52 -0.39 7.39
C PRO A 62 -4.20 -0.41 8.89
N CYS A 63 -4.85 -1.33 9.60
CA CYS A 63 -4.42 -1.79 10.90
C CYS A 63 -4.41 -3.32 10.93
N LEU A 64 -3.30 -3.91 11.36
CA LEU A 64 -3.18 -5.34 11.58
C LEU A 64 -3.42 -5.61 13.06
N VAL A 65 -4.52 -6.30 13.38
CA VAL A 65 -4.77 -6.80 14.75
C VAL A 65 -4.15 -8.17 14.88
N MET A 66 -3.21 -8.28 15.80
CA MET A 66 -2.47 -9.52 16.06
C MET A 66 -3.30 -10.49 16.91
N GLU A 67 -2.81 -11.72 17.07
CA GLU A 67 -3.50 -12.77 17.83
C GLU A 67 -3.79 -12.38 19.29
N GLY A 68 -2.98 -11.53 19.88
CA GLY A 68 -3.17 -10.97 21.23
C GLY A 68 -4.15 -9.80 21.32
N GLY A 69 -4.64 -9.30 20.16
CA GLY A 69 -5.54 -8.14 20.10
C GLY A 69 -4.83 -6.82 19.87
N GLU A 70 -3.49 -6.79 19.84
CA GLU A 70 -2.71 -5.56 19.63
C GLU A 70 -2.83 -5.06 18.19
N GLY A 71 -3.07 -3.76 18.03
CA GLY A 71 -3.10 -3.09 16.74
C GLY A 71 -1.70 -2.65 16.28
N VAL A 72 -1.29 -3.09 15.09
CA VAL A 72 -0.06 -2.66 14.41
C VAL A 72 -0.41 -1.75 13.23
N PHE A 73 0.17 -0.58 13.16
CA PHE A 73 0.02 0.45 12.13
C PHE A 73 1.30 1.34 12.10
N ASP A 74 1.70 2.05 11.00
CA ASP A 74 1.05 2.10 9.71
C ASP A 74 1.47 0.93 8.77
N SER A 75 1.14 1.05 7.48
CA SER A 75 1.47 0.03 6.48
C SER A 75 2.96 -0.32 6.42
N ARG A 76 3.86 0.63 6.67
CA ARG A 76 5.33 0.42 6.68
C ARG A 76 5.76 -0.48 7.83
N VAL A 77 5.17 -0.28 9.01
CA VAL A 77 5.44 -1.12 10.18
C VAL A 77 4.87 -2.51 9.96
N ILE A 78 3.64 -2.60 9.45
CA ILE A 78 2.99 -3.88 9.17
C ILE A 78 3.81 -4.71 8.18
N VAL A 79 4.23 -4.15 7.03
CA VAL A 79 4.97 -4.93 6.03
C VAL A 79 6.35 -5.35 6.52
N GLU A 80 7.02 -4.56 7.35
CA GLU A 80 8.27 -4.97 8.00
C GLU A 80 8.05 -6.16 8.94
N TYR A 81 7.03 -6.10 9.77
CA TYR A 81 6.67 -7.20 10.66
C TYR A 81 6.37 -8.47 9.86
N LEU A 82 5.48 -8.38 8.85
CA LEU A 82 5.09 -9.53 8.02
C LEU A 82 6.28 -10.15 7.30
N ASP A 83 7.26 -9.34 6.85
CA ASP A 83 8.45 -9.85 6.19
C ASP A 83 9.37 -10.65 7.12
N THR A 84 9.23 -10.49 8.43
CA THR A 84 9.97 -11.29 9.44
C THR A 84 9.36 -12.66 9.72
N LEU A 85 8.06 -12.84 9.47
CA LEU A 85 7.30 -14.04 9.84
C LEU A 85 7.69 -15.27 9.00
N SER A 86 8.29 -15.08 7.84
CA SER A 86 8.73 -16.19 6.99
C SER A 86 10.03 -15.84 6.26
N PRO A 87 11.01 -16.75 6.21
CA PRO A 87 12.22 -16.56 5.40
C PRO A 87 11.95 -16.66 3.90
N VAL A 88 10.84 -17.28 3.51
CA VAL A 88 10.45 -17.46 2.10
C VAL A 88 9.96 -16.14 1.53
N GLY A 89 10.34 -15.84 0.28
CA GLY A 89 9.90 -14.63 -0.40
C GLY A 89 10.33 -13.34 0.34
N LYS A 90 11.59 -13.27 0.79
CA LYS A 90 12.12 -12.08 1.45
C LYS A 90 11.96 -10.85 0.57
N LEU A 91 11.19 -9.86 1.02
CA LEU A 91 10.88 -8.65 0.26
C LEU A 91 11.75 -7.46 0.67
N ILE A 92 12.30 -7.51 1.88
CA ILE A 92 13.15 -6.44 2.44
C ILE A 92 14.52 -7.04 2.77
N PRO A 93 15.62 -6.53 2.20
CA PRO A 93 16.96 -6.93 2.57
C PRO A 93 17.20 -6.77 4.07
N SER A 94 18.00 -7.67 4.66
CA SER A 94 18.17 -7.72 6.12
C SER A 94 18.85 -6.47 6.67
N GLN A 95 19.80 -5.90 5.92
CA GLN A 95 20.61 -4.77 6.39
C GLN A 95 21.30 -4.01 5.25
N GLY A 96 22.00 -2.94 5.61
CA GLY A 96 22.91 -2.22 4.74
C GLY A 96 22.24 -1.34 3.70
N ARG A 97 22.98 -1.07 2.64
CA ARG A 97 22.60 -0.15 1.57
C ARG A 97 21.38 -0.63 0.77
N GLU A 98 21.32 -1.93 0.50
CA GLU A 98 20.20 -2.53 -0.24
C GLU A 98 18.86 -2.36 0.50
N ARG A 99 18.87 -2.55 1.84
CA ARG A 99 17.68 -2.26 2.66
C ARG A 99 17.28 -0.80 2.58
N ALA A 100 18.26 0.12 2.68
CA ALA A 100 17.99 1.56 2.57
C ALA A 100 17.41 1.90 1.20
N GLU A 101 17.91 1.31 0.12
CA GLU A 101 17.39 1.52 -1.23
C GLU A 101 15.92 1.07 -1.33
N VAL A 102 15.60 -0.17 -0.93
CA VAL A 102 14.22 -0.69 -0.93
C VAL A 102 13.28 0.19 -0.12
N LYS A 103 13.69 0.62 1.07
CA LYS A 103 12.89 1.48 1.95
C LYS A 103 12.75 2.91 1.40
N THR A 104 13.73 3.41 0.66
CA THR A 104 13.64 4.71 -0.03
C THR A 104 12.63 4.64 -1.18
N TRP A 105 12.60 3.56 -1.94
CA TRP A 105 11.58 3.33 -2.95
C TRP A 105 10.18 3.26 -2.34
N GLU A 106 10.02 2.54 -1.23
CA GLU A 106 8.75 2.51 -0.49
C GLU A 106 8.34 3.91 -0.06
N ALA A 107 9.25 4.67 0.55
CA ALA A 107 8.97 6.03 1.00
C ALA A 107 8.57 6.97 -0.14
N LEU A 108 9.21 6.84 -1.33
CA LEU A 108 8.88 7.62 -2.52
C LEU A 108 7.48 7.28 -3.04
N ALA A 109 7.12 5.99 -3.08
CA ALA A 109 5.80 5.52 -3.49
C ALA A 109 4.70 5.96 -2.51
N ASP A 110 4.93 5.80 -1.21
CA ASP A 110 4.01 6.25 -0.17
C ASP A 110 3.83 7.77 -0.21
N GLY A 111 4.92 8.54 -0.41
CA GLY A 111 4.85 9.99 -0.55
C GLY A 111 4.08 10.46 -1.80
N LEU A 112 4.12 9.70 -2.89
CA LEU A 112 3.27 9.93 -4.05
C LEU A 112 1.80 9.69 -3.68
N ILE A 113 1.50 8.60 -2.98
CA ILE A 113 0.14 8.26 -2.54
C ILE A 113 -0.37 9.32 -1.56
N ASP A 114 0.44 9.77 -0.59
CA ASP A 114 0.09 10.84 0.35
C ASP A 114 -0.32 12.11 -0.41
N ALA A 115 0.48 12.52 -1.39
CA ALA A 115 0.17 13.68 -2.22
C ALA A 115 -1.14 13.49 -3.01
N ALA A 116 -1.36 12.31 -3.57
CA ALA A 116 -2.58 11.99 -4.31
C ALA A 116 -3.82 12.03 -3.41
N ILE A 117 -3.74 11.46 -2.21
CA ILE A 117 -4.84 11.49 -1.23
C ILE A 117 -5.14 12.94 -0.82
N LEU A 118 -4.11 13.74 -0.53
CA LEU A 118 -4.28 15.16 -0.16
C LEU A 118 -4.94 15.97 -1.29
N ALA A 119 -4.50 15.78 -2.53
CA ALA A 119 -5.11 16.43 -3.69
C ALA A 119 -6.59 16.02 -3.85
N ARG A 120 -6.88 14.72 -3.71
CA ARG A 120 -8.24 14.20 -3.83
C ARG A 120 -9.14 14.73 -2.73
N LEU A 121 -8.71 14.69 -1.46
CA LEU A 121 -9.50 15.17 -0.33
C LEU A 121 -9.77 16.67 -0.45
N GLU A 122 -8.80 17.48 -0.86
CA GLU A 122 -9.00 18.90 -1.12
C GLU A 122 -10.07 19.14 -2.18
N ALA A 123 -10.08 18.32 -3.24
CA ALA A 123 -11.04 18.46 -4.34
C ALA A 123 -12.43 17.90 -4.04
N THR A 124 -12.57 16.89 -3.17
CA THR A 124 -13.79 16.08 -3.08
C THR A 124 -14.41 15.95 -1.70
N TRP A 125 -13.74 16.42 -0.63
CA TRP A 125 -14.26 16.27 0.73
C TRP A 125 -15.56 17.05 0.93
N ALA A 126 -16.62 16.34 1.33
CA ALA A 126 -17.96 16.90 1.51
C ALA A 126 -18.04 17.99 2.58
N GLY A 127 -17.08 18.03 3.53
CA GLY A 127 -16.98 19.08 4.54
C GLY A 127 -16.51 20.44 4.02
N ARG A 128 -16.24 20.58 2.69
CA ARG A 128 -15.84 21.83 2.04
C ARG A 128 -16.68 22.10 0.82
N ASN A 129 -17.20 23.32 0.73
CA ASN A 129 -17.78 23.82 -0.51
C ASN A 129 -16.69 24.25 -1.51
N GLU A 130 -17.06 24.56 -2.73
CA GLU A 130 -16.12 24.89 -3.82
C GLU A 130 -15.26 26.12 -3.49
N ALA A 131 -15.83 27.17 -2.85
CA ALA A 131 -15.12 28.38 -2.49
C ALA A 131 -14.05 28.15 -1.37
N GLN A 132 -14.15 27.06 -0.62
CA GLN A 132 -13.21 26.68 0.42
C GLN A 132 -12.07 25.79 -0.08
N ARG A 133 -12.09 25.38 -1.34
CA ARG A 133 -11.07 24.52 -1.96
C ARG A 133 -9.91 25.35 -2.46
N SER A 134 -8.70 24.88 -2.23
CA SER A 134 -7.48 25.54 -2.69
C SER A 134 -6.91 24.87 -3.93
N GLN A 135 -7.10 25.48 -5.11
CA GLN A 135 -6.48 24.99 -6.34
C GLN A 135 -4.95 25.00 -6.24
N ALA A 136 -4.36 26.04 -5.64
CA ALA A 136 -2.92 26.13 -5.43
C ALA A 136 -2.36 24.96 -4.58
N TRP A 137 -3.14 24.49 -3.59
CA TRP A 137 -2.77 23.31 -2.82
C TRP A 137 -2.84 22.03 -3.65
N ILE A 138 -3.90 21.87 -4.45
CA ILE A 138 -4.03 20.73 -5.37
C ILE A 138 -2.85 20.70 -6.34
N ASP A 139 -2.53 21.83 -6.98
CA ASP A 139 -1.42 21.95 -7.93
C ASP A 139 -0.07 21.61 -7.28
N ARG A 140 0.14 22.03 -6.03
CA ARG A 140 1.32 21.66 -5.25
C ARG A 140 1.42 20.14 -5.06
N GLN A 141 0.32 19.46 -4.75
CA GLN A 141 0.33 18.00 -4.60
C GLN A 141 0.54 17.29 -5.95
N LEU A 142 -0.10 17.75 -7.02
CA LEU A 142 0.13 17.24 -8.37
C LEU A 142 1.60 17.42 -8.81
N GLY A 143 2.23 18.51 -8.42
CA GLY A 143 3.67 18.73 -8.62
C GLY A 143 4.52 17.64 -7.95
N LYS A 144 4.19 17.24 -6.71
CA LYS A 144 4.89 16.15 -6.00
C LYS A 144 4.69 14.81 -6.69
N ILE A 145 3.47 14.50 -7.15
CA ILE A 145 3.17 13.29 -7.90
C ILE A 145 4.03 13.20 -9.16
N ASN A 146 4.08 14.29 -9.95
CA ASN A 146 4.88 14.33 -11.17
C ASN A 146 6.39 14.20 -10.89
N ALA A 147 6.89 14.82 -9.82
CA ALA A 147 8.29 14.70 -9.40
C ALA A 147 8.63 13.26 -8.98
N ALA A 148 7.72 12.60 -8.23
CA ALA A 148 7.90 11.22 -7.82
C ALA A 148 7.89 10.26 -9.02
N LEU A 149 6.95 10.41 -9.96
CA LEU A 149 6.91 9.62 -11.20
C LEU A 149 8.20 9.77 -12.01
N LYS A 150 8.69 11.01 -12.17
CA LYS A 150 9.97 11.27 -12.85
C LYS A 150 11.13 10.58 -12.13
N SER A 151 11.20 10.69 -10.81
CA SER A 151 12.24 10.05 -9.99
C SER A 151 12.19 8.53 -10.11
N MET A 152 11.00 7.92 -10.02
CA MET A 152 10.81 6.48 -10.19
C MET A 152 11.23 6.03 -11.59
N SER A 153 10.83 6.74 -12.64
CA SER A 153 11.20 6.40 -14.02
C SER A 153 12.71 6.48 -14.23
N THR A 154 13.35 7.54 -13.71
CA THR A 154 14.81 7.70 -13.78
C THR A 154 15.54 6.62 -12.98
N GLY A 155 15.03 6.26 -11.80
CA GLY A 155 15.64 5.22 -10.95
C GLY A 155 15.45 3.81 -11.50
N LEU A 156 14.29 3.53 -12.11
CA LEU A 156 14.01 2.22 -12.72
C LEU A 156 14.89 1.97 -13.94
N GLN A 157 15.02 2.96 -14.84
CA GLN A 157 15.72 2.77 -16.13
C GLN A 157 15.16 1.55 -16.90
N GLU A 158 16.03 0.64 -17.32
CA GLU A 158 15.68 -0.61 -17.98
C GLU A 158 15.79 -1.84 -17.05
N LYS A 159 15.87 -1.60 -15.71
CA LYS A 159 15.91 -2.69 -14.73
C LYS A 159 14.58 -3.46 -14.73
N PRO A 160 14.63 -4.79 -14.52
CA PRO A 160 13.42 -5.60 -14.46
C PRO A 160 12.53 -5.33 -13.23
N PHE A 161 13.10 -4.75 -12.15
CA PHE A 161 12.44 -4.35 -10.91
C PHE A 161 13.09 -3.10 -10.33
N CYS A 162 12.41 -2.41 -9.44
CA CYS A 162 12.82 -1.12 -8.90
C CYS A 162 14.24 -1.13 -8.29
N SER A 163 14.55 -2.14 -7.48
CA SER A 163 15.84 -2.28 -6.79
C SER A 163 16.80 -3.26 -7.47
N GLY A 164 16.62 -3.56 -8.76
CA GLY A 164 17.54 -4.42 -9.53
C GLY A 164 16.84 -5.58 -10.22
N ILE A 165 17.36 -6.81 -10.01
CA ILE A 165 16.90 -8.01 -10.75
C ILE A 165 15.84 -8.83 -10.01
N HIS A 166 15.61 -8.55 -8.73
CA HIS A 166 14.68 -9.30 -7.89
C HIS A 166 13.49 -8.45 -7.47
N PHE A 167 12.32 -9.09 -7.46
CA PHE A 167 11.09 -8.51 -6.92
C PHE A 167 11.26 -8.26 -5.40
N SER A 168 10.83 -7.09 -4.94
CA SER A 168 10.98 -6.65 -3.56
C SER A 168 9.82 -5.76 -3.10
N LEU A 169 9.85 -5.29 -1.85
CA LEU A 169 8.87 -4.35 -1.33
C LEU A 169 8.81 -3.04 -2.16
N SER A 170 9.90 -2.64 -2.80
CA SER A 170 9.91 -1.47 -3.67
C SER A 170 8.92 -1.60 -4.82
N ASP A 171 8.83 -2.78 -5.44
CA ASP A 171 7.91 -3.05 -6.54
C ASP A 171 6.46 -3.13 -6.07
N VAL A 172 6.22 -3.69 -4.88
CA VAL A 172 4.90 -3.71 -4.25
C VAL A 172 4.40 -2.28 -4.02
N ALA A 173 5.23 -1.42 -3.41
CA ALA A 173 4.88 -0.05 -3.11
C ALA A 173 4.62 0.78 -4.38
N VAL A 174 5.54 0.70 -5.37
CA VAL A 174 5.39 1.39 -6.66
C VAL A 174 4.15 0.89 -7.40
N GLY A 175 3.92 -0.42 -7.47
CA GLY A 175 2.74 -0.99 -8.12
C GLY A 175 1.42 -0.55 -7.49
N CYS A 176 1.37 -0.40 -6.15
CA CYS A 176 0.21 0.17 -5.45
C CYS A 176 0.01 1.65 -5.79
N ALA A 177 1.10 2.44 -5.84
CA ALA A 177 1.04 3.86 -6.17
C ALA A 177 0.54 4.09 -7.60
N LEU A 178 1.10 3.37 -8.58
CA LEU A 178 0.69 3.47 -9.99
C LEU A 178 -0.76 3.03 -10.20
N SER A 179 -1.18 1.93 -9.55
CA SER A 179 -2.59 1.50 -9.59
C SER A 179 -3.55 2.51 -8.97
N TYR A 180 -3.13 3.22 -7.92
CA TYR A 180 -3.95 4.26 -7.32
C TYR A 180 -4.11 5.47 -8.25
N LEU A 181 -3.06 5.82 -9.00
CA LEU A 181 -3.16 6.85 -10.05
C LEU A 181 -4.09 6.42 -11.17
N ASP A 182 -4.01 5.17 -11.64
CA ASP A 182 -4.94 4.64 -12.65
C ASP A 182 -6.40 4.73 -12.18
N LEU A 183 -6.65 4.45 -10.89
CA LEU A 183 -8.00 4.45 -10.31
C LEU A 183 -8.58 5.86 -10.10
N ARG A 184 -7.74 6.83 -9.69
CA ARG A 184 -8.21 8.13 -9.18
C ARG A 184 -7.73 9.34 -9.97
N PHE A 185 -6.69 9.18 -10.79
CA PHE A 185 -5.98 10.26 -11.46
C PHE A 185 -5.63 9.89 -12.91
N ALA A 186 -6.55 9.23 -13.62
CA ALA A 186 -6.33 8.82 -15.02
C ALA A 186 -5.90 9.99 -15.92
N GLN A 187 -6.38 11.21 -15.63
CA GLN A 187 -6.05 12.44 -16.35
C GLN A 187 -4.57 12.83 -16.28
N ILE A 188 -3.79 12.26 -15.33
CA ILE A 188 -2.34 12.51 -15.26
C ILE A 188 -1.65 11.94 -16.51
N GLY A 189 -2.13 10.86 -17.11
CA GLY A 189 -1.52 10.25 -18.30
C GLY A 189 -0.08 9.79 -18.04
N TRP A 190 0.17 9.17 -16.88
CA TRP A 190 1.53 8.80 -16.48
C TRP A 190 2.10 7.68 -17.35
N ARG A 191 1.26 6.79 -17.89
CA ARG A 191 1.68 5.65 -18.71
C ARG A 191 2.35 6.08 -20.02
N GLU A 192 1.81 7.09 -20.67
CA GLU A 192 2.33 7.66 -21.91
C GLU A 192 3.65 8.40 -21.68
N ARG A 193 3.81 9.03 -20.51
CA ARG A 193 4.99 9.83 -20.16
C ARG A 193 6.14 9.00 -19.56
N HIS A 194 5.85 7.82 -19.02
CA HIS A 194 6.81 6.96 -18.33
C HIS A 194 6.64 5.51 -18.77
N SER A 195 7.01 5.21 -20.02
CA SER A 195 6.80 3.88 -20.64
C SER A 195 7.47 2.72 -19.87
N ASN A 196 8.61 2.96 -19.22
CA ASN A 196 9.28 1.95 -18.40
C ASN A 196 8.48 1.63 -17.13
N LEU A 197 7.85 2.61 -16.49
CA LEU A 197 6.94 2.38 -15.37
C LEU A 197 5.68 1.64 -15.84
N ALA A 198 5.18 1.95 -17.04
CA ALA A 198 4.03 1.24 -17.61
C ALA A 198 4.36 -0.24 -17.83
N ARG A 199 5.52 -0.56 -18.41
CA ARG A 199 5.99 -1.96 -18.57
C ARG A 199 6.14 -2.68 -17.23
N LEU A 200 6.71 -2.01 -16.22
CA LEU A 200 6.81 -2.56 -14.86
C LEU A 200 5.40 -2.86 -14.31
N GLN A 201 4.49 -1.90 -14.38
CA GLN A 201 3.12 -2.05 -13.88
C GLN A 201 2.40 -3.22 -14.54
N ASP A 202 2.48 -3.33 -15.87
CA ASP A 202 1.84 -4.43 -16.61
C ASP A 202 2.40 -5.80 -16.20
N LYS A 203 3.72 -5.88 -15.96
CA LYS A 203 4.36 -7.08 -15.41
C LYS A 203 3.88 -7.40 -13.99
N LEU A 204 3.78 -6.40 -13.11
CA LEU A 204 3.32 -6.59 -11.74
C LEU A 204 1.85 -7.06 -11.70
N MET A 205 1.01 -6.52 -12.58
CA MET A 205 -0.42 -6.89 -12.67
C MET A 205 -0.66 -8.34 -13.10
N GLN A 206 0.37 -9.07 -13.57
CA GLN A 206 0.29 -10.50 -13.88
C GLN A 206 0.56 -11.41 -12.67
N ARG A 207 1.03 -10.86 -11.55
CA ARG A 207 1.26 -11.64 -10.32
C ARG A 207 -0.07 -11.92 -9.61
N SER A 208 -0.26 -13.14 -9.11
CA SER A 208 -1.48 -13.52 -8.36
C SER A 208 -1.80 -12.56 -7.22
N SER A 209 -0.79 -12.16 -6.45
CA SER A 209 -0.93 -11.22 -5.34
C SER A 209 -1.52 -9.86 -5.76
N PHE A 210 -1.20 -9.37 -6.95
CA PHE A 210 -1.76 -8.13 -7.50
C PHE A 210 -3.16 -8.31 -8.10
N ILE A 211 -3.43 -9.48 -8.71
CA ILE A 211 -4.72 -9.83 -9.29
C ILE A 211 -5.77 -9.94 -8.16
N GLU A 212 -5.48 -10.72 -7.12
CA GLU A 212 -6.37 -10.99 -6.00
C GLU A 212 -6.65 -9.75 -5.12
N THR A 213 -5.78 -8.76 -5.18
CA THR A 213 -5.91 -7.53 -4.38
C THR A 213 -6.32 -6.32 -5.20
N LYS A 214 -6.76 -6.51 -6.44
CA LYS A 214 -7.18 -5.41 -7.31
C LYS A 214 -8.23 -4.54 -6.61
N PRO A 215 -8.08 -3.20 -6.63
CA PRO A 215 -9.10 -2.29 -6.07
C PRO A 215 -10.42 -2.43 -6.83
N VAL A 216 -11.52 -2.42 -6.11
CA VAL A 216 -12.90 -2.49 -6.64
C VAL A 216 -13.67 -1.24 -6.27
#